data_8dc36aaf6bf1b5df2d41438bc121e8b6
#
_entry.id   8dc36aaf6bf1b5df2d41438bc121e8b6
#
_cell.length_a   1.000
_cell.length_b   1.000
_cell.length_c   1.000
_cell.angle_alpha   90.00
_cell.angle_beta   90.00
_cell.angle_gamma   90.00
#
_symmetry.space_group_name_H-M   'P 1'
#
loop_
_entity.id
_entity.type
_entity.pdbx_description
1 polymer ?
#
loop_
_entity_poly.entity_id
_entity_poly.type
_entity_poly.pdbx_seq_one_letter_code
_entity_poly.pdbx_strand_id
1 'polypeptide(L)'
;MTSPAYDIIVIGAGAIGCSAAWHARSLGAKKVLLIDRGGIAEGTSSQSSSILRTHYSVRENVELARRSWSVFTKFGEYLDDPQAECGLTRCGYLVVAADDERGEAVRASLAQQRTMGIEANEIDAKQAREILPLLNTDGLAIFGH
;
A
#
# COMPACT_ATOMS: atom_id res chain seq x y z
N MET A 1 2.20 -8.10 45.85
CA MET A 1 1.49 -7.75 44.58
C MET A 1 2.25 -8.39 43.45
N THR A 2 1.69 -9.35 42.74
CA THR A 2 2.31 -9.95 41.56
C THR A 2 2.23 -8.93 40.42
N SER A 3 3.37 -8.53 39.88
CA SER A 3 3.41 -7.67 38.68
C SER A 3 2.62 -8.34 37.54
N PRO A 4 1.85 -7.59 36.75
CA PRO A 4 1.15 -8.17 35.61
C PRO A 4 2.17 -8.76 34.63
N ALA A 5 2.07 -10.06 34.38
CA ALA A 5 2.89 -10.73 33.37
C ALA A 5 2.19 -10.64 32.02
N TYR A 6 2.93 -10.30 30.99
CA TYR A 6 2.48 -10.26 29.59
C TYR A 6 3.19 -11.36 28.80
N ASP A 7 2.50 -11.97 27.85
CA ASP A 7 3.10 -12.95 26.92
C ASP A 7 3.99 -12.22 25.90
N ILE A 8 3.53 -11.04 25.45
CA ILE A 8 4.24 -10.21 24.45
C ILE A 8 4.08 -8.74 24.83
N ILE A 9 5.17 -7.98 24.69
CA ILE A 9 5.18 -6.53 24.76
C ILE A 9 5.64 -6.00 23.41
N VAL A 10 4.81 -5.18 22.77
CA VAL A 10 5.12 -4.48 21.51
C VAL A 10 5.43 -3.02 21.83
N ILE A 11 6.59 -2.55 21.40
CA ILE A 11 7.04 -1.17 21.61
C ILE A 11 6.91 -0.42 20.28
N GLY A 12 6.07 0.61 20.26
CA GLY A 12 5.73 1.41 19.10
C GLY A 12 4.31 1.13 18.62
N ALA A 13 3.42 2.12 18.71
CA ALA A 13 2.01 2.05 18.28
C ALA A 13 1.77 2.68 16.91
N GLY A 14 2.74 2.57 15.99
CA GLY A 14 2.55 2.84 14.56
C GLY A 14 1.89 1.67 13.85
N ALA A 15 1.71 1.76 12.52
CA ALA A 15 1.06 0.74 11.69
C ALA A 15 1.64 -0.67 11.90
N ILE A 16 2.98 -0.79 11.97
CA ILE A 16 3.66 -2.08 12.17
C ILE A 16 3.39 -2.63 13.57
N GLY A 17 3.51 -1.81 14.61
CA GLY A 17 3.31 -2.27 15.98
C GLY A 17 1.86 -2.63 16.27
N CYS A 18 0.90 -1.86 15.80
CA CYS A 18 -0.51 -2.19 15.90
C CYS A 18 -0.83 -3.51 15.18
N SER A 19 -0.32 -3.68 13.96
CA SER A 19 -0.47 -4.94 13.20
C SER A 19 0.16 -6.13 13.93
N ALA A 20 1.38 -5.97 14.45
CA ALA A 20 2.07 -7.03 15.19
C ALA A 20 1.31 -7.43 16.47
N ALA A 21 0.80 -6.45 17.23
CA ALA A 21 0.03 -6.71 18.42
C ALA A 21 -1.29 -7.43 18.12
N TRP A 22 -1.99 -7.02 17.05
CA TRP A 22 -3.22 -7.66 16.60
C TRP A 22 -2.95 -9.10 16.16
N HIS A 23 -1.93 -9.34 15.34
CA HIS A 23 -1.57 -10.69 14.90
C HIS A 23 -1.15 -11.59 16.08
N ALA A 24 -0.38 -11.06 17.03
CA ALA A 24 0.00 -11.81 18.21
C ALA A 24 -1.25 -12.30 18.98
N ARG A 25 -2.26 -11.43 19.11
CA ARG A 25 -3.55 -11.82 19.71
C ARG A 25 -4.28 -12.86 18.88
N SER A 26 -4.38 -12.67 17.59
CA SER A 26 -5.06 -13.59 16.66
C SER A 26 -4.39 -14.97 16.62
N LEU A 27 -3.08 -15.03 16.82
CA LEU A 27 -2.30 -16.27 16.91
C LEU A 27 -2.31 -16.92 18.31
N GLY A 28 -3.08 -16.38 19.26
CA GLY A 28 -3.34 -17.03 20.54
C GLY A 28 -2.57 -16.47 21.75
N ALA A 29 -1.78 -15.41 21.61
CA ALA A 29 -1.21 -14.74 22.77
C ALA A 29 -2.32 -14.19 23.67
N LYS A 30 -2.30 -14.56 24.97
CA LYS A 30 -3.41 -14.22 25.89
C LYS A 30 -3.31 -12.79 26.40
N LYS A 31 -2.08 -12.28 26.61
CA LYS A 31 -1.83 -10.96 27.18
C LYS A 31 -0.78 -10.25 26.33
N VAL A 32 -1.24 -9.36 25.45
CA VAL A 32 -0.37 -8.50 24.63
C VAL A 32 -0.47 -7.08 25.18
N LEU A 33 0.69 -6.46 25.43
CA LEU A 33 0.79 -5.06 25.80
C LEU A 33 1.40 -4.30 24.62
N LEU A 34 0.70 -3.28 24.14
CA LEU A 34 1.20 -2.32 23.16
C LEU A 34 1.51 -1.01 23.88
N ILE A 35 2.74 -0.53 23.77
CA ILE A 35 3.19 0.73 24.38
C ILE A 35 3.84 1.65 23.37
N ASP A 36 3.64 2.93 23.53
CA ASP A 36 4.30 3.98 22.78
C ASP A 36 4.66 5.13 23.70
N ARG A 37 5.61 5.96 23.28
CA ARG A 37 5.97 7.21 23.99
C ARG A 37 4.98 8.34 23.74
N GLY A 38 4.17 8.24 22.67
CA GLY A 38 3.15 9.20 22.26
C GLY A 38 1.82 8.49 22.01
N GLY A 39 0.95 9.10 21.22
CA GLY A 39 -0.32 8.52 20.80
C GLY A 39 -0.18 7.49 19.68
N ILE A 40 -1.28 6.79 19.38
CA ILE A 40 -1.34 5.82 18.28
C ILE A 40 -1.07 6.54 16.97
N ALA A 41 -0.14 5.99 16.18
CA ALA A 41 0.26 6.48 14.86
C ALA A 41 0.89 7.90 14.83
N GLU A 42 1.19 8.54 15.94
CA GLU A 42 1.79 9.90 15.99
C GLU A 42 3.19 10.00 15.37
N GLY A 43 3.88 8.89 15.14
CA GLY A 43 5.21 8.86 14.53
C GLY A 43 5.15 8.85 13.00
N THR A 44 6.03 8.06 12.39
CA THR A 44 6.18 7.93 10.92
C THR A 44 4.89 7.55 10.20
N SER A 45 3.98 6.83 10.86
CA SER A 45 2.70 6.43 10.25
C SER A 45 1.83 7.62 9.85
N SER A 46 1.73 8.64 10.70
CA SER A 46 0.97 9.87 10.37
C SER A 46 1.69 10.80 9.41
N GLN A 47 3.01 10.63 9.26
CA GLN A 47 3.84 11.42 8.35
C GLN A 47 3.95 10.80 6.96
N SER A 48 3.36 9.62 6.76
CA SER A 48 3.32 8.94 5.46
C SER A 48 2.28 9.57 4.56
N SER A 49 2.55 9.60 3.24
CA SER A 49 1.54 9.95 2.23
C SER A 49 0.45 8.89 2.07
N SER A 50 0.58 7.76 2.77
CA SER A 50 -0.39 6.65 2.78
C SER A 50 -0.76 6.11 1.39
N ILE A 51 0.19 6.16 0.44
CA ILE A 51 -0.01 5.64 -0.91
C ILE A 51 0.17 4.12 -0.90
N LEU A 52 -0.89 3.41 -1.26
CA LEU A 52 -0.87 1.97 -1.49
C LEU A 52 -0.74 1.72 -3.00
N ARG A 53 0.27 0.96 -3.40
CA ARG A 53 0.50 0.59 -4.79
C ARG A 53 1.05 -0.82 -4.90
N THR A 54 0.84 -1.46 -6.04
CA THR A 54 1.42 -2.76 -6.39
C THR A 54 2.53 -2.64 -7.44
N HIS A 55 2.74 -1.44 -7.96
CA HIS A 55 3.71 -1.15 -9.02
C HIS A 55 5.13 -1.01 -8.44
N TYR A 56 5.89 -2.10 -8.49
CA TYR A 56 7.30 -2.18 -8.08
C TYR A 56 8.12 -2.93 -9.11
N SER A 57 9.41 -2.61 -9.21
CA SER A 57 10.36 -3.31 -10.09
C SER A 57 10.89 -4.63 -9.51
N VAL A 58 10.83 -4.79 -8.18
CA VAL A 58 11.30 -5.98 -7.46
C VAL A 58 10.10 -6.89 -7.18
N ARG A 59 10.20 -8.15 -7.60
CA ARG A 59 9.12 -9.13 -7.52
C ARG A 59 8.61 -9.34 -6.09
N GLU A 60 9.53 -9.46 -5.13
CA GLU A 60 9.20 -9.66 -3.72
C GLU A 60 8.37 -8.51 -3.17
N ASN A 61 8.67 -7.27 -3.58
CA ASN A 61 7.89 -6.09 -3.20
C ASN A 61 6.48 -6.12 -3.80
N VAL A 62 6.34 -6.59 -5.05
CA VAL A 62 5.02 -6.79 -5.68
C VAL A 62 4.21 -7.83 -4.89
N GLU A 63 4.80 -8.95 -4.51
CA GLU A 63 4.12 -10.00 -3.76
C GLU A 63 3.68 -9.53 -2.37
N LEU A 64 4.54 -8.78 -1.67
CA LEU A 64 4.19 -8.17 -0.38
C LEU A 64 3.06 -7.14 -0.52
N ALA A 65 3.15 -6.27 -1.54
CA ALA A 65 2.12 -5.28 -1.82
C ALA A 65 0.78 -5.93 -2.16
N ARG A 66 0.76 -7.01 -2.95
CA ARG A 66 -0.47 -7.75 -3.26
C ARG A 66 -1.12 -8.38 -2.03
N ARG A 67 -0.31 -8.95 -1.13
CA ARG A 67 -0.82 -9.47 0.15
C ARG A 67 -1.44 -8.35 0.99
N SER A 68 -0.73 -7.22 1.10
CA SER A 68 -1.25 -6.04 1.80
C SER A 68 -2.51 -5.48 1.15
N TRP A 69 -2.56 -5.45 -0.19
CA TRP A 69 -3.72 -5.00 -0.95
C TRP A 69 -4.99 -5.76 -0.59
N SER A 70 -4.90 -7.09 -0.47
CA SER A 70 -6.05 -7.93 -0.07
C SER A 70 -6.58 -7.56 1.32
N VAL A 71 -5.69 -7.20 2.24
CA VAL A 71 -6.07 -6.74 3.59
C VAL A 71 -6.80 -5.40 3.52
N PHE A 72 -6.22 -4.41 2.83
CA PHE A 72 -6.82 -3.08 2.74
C PHE A 72 -8.15 -3.05 1.99
N THR A 73 -8.33 -3.91 0.99
CA THR A 73 -9.58 -3.98 0.22
C THR A 73 -10.70 -4.73 0.93
N LYS A 74 -10.36 -5.54 1.95
CA LYS A 74 -11.28 -6.34 2.74
C LYS A 74 -11.04 -6.12 4.23
N PHE A 75 -10.86 -4.86 4.63
CA PHE A 75 -10.35 -4.51 5.94
C PHE A 75 -11.26 -4.98 7.08
N GLY A 76 -12.57 -4.81 6.93
CA GLY A 76 -13.55 -5.29 7.91
C GLY A 76 -13.56 -6.82 8.04
N GLU A 77 -13.50 -7.56 6.92
CA GLU A 77 -13.39 -9.03 6.94
C GLU A 77 -12.10 -9.48 7.64
N TYR A 78 -11.01 -8.80 7.34
CA TYR A 78 -9.70 -9.13 7.90
C TYR A 78 -9.64 -8.94 9.43
N LEU A 79 -10.29 -7.91 9.95
CA LEU A 79 -10.33 -7.62 11.38
C LEU A 79 -11.47 -8.35 12.13
N ASP A 80 -12.34 -9.06 11.40
CA ASP A 80 -13.59 -9.62 11.94
C ASP A 80 -14.48 -8.54 12.59
N ASP A 81 -14.47 -7.36 11.96
CA ASP A 81 -15.27 -6.20 12.37
C ASP A 81 -15.85 -5.51 11.11
N PRO A 82 -17.14 -5.74 10.79
CA PRO A 82 -17.77 -5.17 9.60
C PRO A 82 -17.81 -3.63 9.57
N GLN A 83 -17.57 -2.98 10.71
CA GLN A 83 -17.54 -1.52 10.81
C GLN A 83 -16.12 -0.95 10.66
N ALA A 84 -15.10 -1.82 10.64
CA ALA A 84 -13.73 -1.37 10.48
C ALA A 84 -13.46 -0.92 9.04
N GLU A 85 -13.01 0.31 8.89
CA GLU A 85 -12.63 0.93 7.63
C GLU A 85 -11.21 1.47 7.71
N CYS A 86 -10.47 1.39 6.60
CA CYS A 86 -9.12 1.97 6.51
C CYS A 86 -9.07 3.24 5.64
N GLY A 87 -10.21 3.75 5.18
CA GLY A 87 -10.28 4.95 4.35
C GLY A 87 -9.65 4.78 2.95
N LEU A 88 -9.62 3.56 2.41
CA LEU A 88 -9.02 3.28 1.10
C LEU A 88 -9.80 3.96 -0.03
N THR A 89 -9.14 4.86 -0.76
CA THR A 89 -9.64 5.45 -2.00
C THR A 89 -8.86 4.87 -3.18
N ARG A 90 -9.57 4.27 -4.14
CA ARG A 90 -8.96 3.74 -5.38
C ARG A 90 -8.90 4.85 -6.42
N CYS A 91 -7.72 5.45 -6.59
CA CYS A 91 -7.51 6.56 -7.53
C CYS A 91 -6.69 6.17 -8.77
N GLY A 92 -6.20 4.93 -8.84
CA GLY A 92 -5.30 4.49 -9.92
C GLY A 92 -3.87 5.00 -9.75
N TYR A 93 -3.02 4.63 -10.70
CA TYR A 93 -1.62 5.03 -10.74
C TYR A 93 -1.22 5.32 -12.19
N LEU A 94 -0.88 6.55 -12.49
CA LEU A 94 -0.50 6.99 -13.82
C LEU A 94 1.01 7.26 -13.86
N VAL A 95 1.71 6.66 -14.81
CA VAL A 95 3.13 6.89 -15.09
C VAL A 95 3.25 7.59 -16.42
N VAL A 96 4.07 8.60 -16.49
CA VAL A 96 4.33 9.37 -17.72
C VAL A 96 5.83 9.36 -18.05
N ALA A 97 6.16 9.37 -19.33
CA ALA A 97 7.52 9.50 -19.83
C ALA A 97 7.64 10.73 -20.75
N ALA A 98 8.71 11.48 -20.58
CA ALA A 98 8.95 12.72 -21.34
C ALA A 98 9.67 12.50 -22.68
N ASP A 99 10.21 11.31 -22.90
CA ASP A 99 10.99 10.96 -24.10
C ASP A 99 10.86 9.47 -24.42
N ASP A 100 11.32 9.07 -25.60
CA ASP A 100 11.22 7.69 -26.08
C ASP A 100 12.05 6.70 -25.25
N GLU A 101 13.23 7.10 -24.75
CA GLU A 101 14.08 6.24 -23.92
C GLU A 101 13.38 5.87 -22.61
N ARG A 102 12.79 6.86 -21.93
CA ARG A 102 11.98 6.62 -20.73
C ARG A 102 10.70 5.89 -21.05
N GLY A 103 10.13 6.13 -22.24
CA GLY A 103 8.98 5.40 -22.75
C GLY A 103 9.25 3.89 -22.86
N GLU A 104 10.39 3.49 -23.39
CA GLU A 104 10.80 2.08 -23.45
C GLU A 104 10.94 1.47 -22.05
N ALA A 105 11.49 2.20 -21.09
CA ALA A 105 11.57 1.75 -19.69
C ALA A 105 10.17 1.58 -19.06
N VAL A 106 9.22 2.48 -19.35
CA VAL A 106 7.83 2.34 -18.93
C VAL A 106 7.20 1.09 -19.54
N ARG A 107 7.34 0.85 -20.86
CA ARG A 107 6.82 -0.36 -21.54
C ARG A 107 7.39 -1.63 -20.92
N ALA A 108 8.70 -1.67 -20.71
CA ALA A 108 9.35 -2.81 -20.07
C ALA A 108 8.81 -3.06 -18.64
N SER A 109 8.60 -2.00 -17.88
CA SER A 109 7.99 -2.08 -16.55
C SER A 109 6.56 -2.59 -16.61
N LEU A 110 5.71 -2.08 -17.51
CA LEU A 110 4.34 -2.57 -17.69
C LEU A 110 4.30 -4.04 -18.08
N ALA A 111 5.19 -4.47 -19.00
CA ALA A 111 5.30 -5.86 -19.39
C ALA A 111 5.68 -6.75 -18.19
N GLN A 112 6.66 -6.34 -17.40
CA GLN A 112 7.06 -7.05 -16.17
C GLN A 112 5.90 -7.13 -15.16
N GLN A 113 5.20 -6.02 -14.92
CA GLN A 113 4.05 -5.98 -14.00
C GLN A 113 2.96 -6.99 -14.40
N ARG A 114 2.67 -7.09 -15.70
CA ARG A 114 1.69 -8.08 -16.22
C ARG A 114 2.12 -9.52 -15.93
N THR A 115 3.42 -9.86 -16.05
CA THR A 115 3.91 -11.21 -15.72
C THR A 115 3.75 -11.55 -14.22
N MET A 116 3.65 -10.53 -13.38
CA MET A 116 3.40 -10.67 -11.95
C MET A 116 1.91 -10.57 -11.59
N GLY A 117 1.02 -10.52 -12.59
CA GLY A 117 -0.43 -10.46 -12.42
C GLY A 117 -0.94 -9.11 -11.93
N ILE A 118 -0.19 -8.04 -12.19
CA ILE A 118 -0.64 -6.66 -11.99
C ILE A 118 -1.31 -6.18 -13.26
N GLU A 119 -2.48 -5.58 -13.13
CA GLU A 119 -3.13 -4.88 -14.23
C GLU A 119 -2.34 -3.61 -14.52
N ALA A 120 -1.73 -3.56 -15.71
CA ALA A 120 -0.88 -2.47 -16.13
C ALA A 120 -1.00 -2.28 -17.65
N ASN A 121 -1.50 -1.14 -18.09
CA ASN A 121 -1.83 -0.88 -19.48
C ASN A 121 -1.08 0.35 -20.00
N GLU A 122 -0.61 0.26 -21.24
CA GLU A 122 -0.21 1.44 -22.00
C GLU A 122 -1.47 2.15 -22.49
N ILE A 123 -1.53 3.46 -22.33
CA ILE A 123 -2.66 4.30 -22.73
C ILE A 123 -2.14 5.50 -23.53
N ASP A 124 -2.99 6.10 -24.34
CA ASP A 124 -2.67 7.30 -25.10
C ASP A 124 -2.96 8.61 -24.32
N ALA A 125 -2.57 9.74 -24.89
CA ALA A 125 -2.76 11.05 -24.29
C ALA A 125 -4.25 11.41 -24.07
N LYS A 126 -5.16 10.89 -24.92
CA LYS A 126 -6.59 11.12 -24.77
C LYS A 126 -7.12 10.36 -23.55
N GLN A 127 -6.80 9.09 -23.45
CA GLN A 127 -7.17 8.24 -22.32
C GLN A 127 -6.57 8.77 -21.01
N ALA A 128 -5.32 9.26 -21.05
CA ALA A 128 -4.69 9.86 -19.88
C ALA A 128 -5.45 11.13 -19.40
N ARG A 129 -5.94 11.97 -20.32
CA ARG A 129 -6.78 13.14 -19.99
C ARG A 129 -8.18 12.76 -19.53
N GLU A 130 -8.72 11.64 -19.98
CA GLU A 130 -10.00 11.12 -19.44
C GLU A 130 -9.85 10.72 -17.96
N ILE A 131 -8.70 10.13 -17.56
CA ILE A 131 -8.40 9.77 -16.18
C ILE A 131 -8.05 11.01 -15.35
N LEU A 132 -7.21 11.89 -15.89
CA LEU A 132 -6.74 13.10 -15.20
C LEU A 132 -6.89 14.32 -16.11
N PRO A 133 -8.05 15.01 -16.12
CA PRO A 133 -8.36 16.11 -17.04
C PRO A 133 -7.40 17.31 -17.02
N LEU A 134 -6.74 17.52 -15.88
CA LEU A 134 -5.77 18.61 -15.70
C LEU A 134 -4.35 18.25 -16.14
N LEU A 135 -4.12 17.01 -16.61
CA LEU A 135 -2.81 16.59 -17.07
C LEU A 135 -2.44 17.32 -18.35
N ASN A 136 -1.33 18.08 -18.30
CA ASN A 136 -0.70 18.55 -19.53
C ASN A 136 0.04 17.37 -20.20
N THR A 137 -0.39 17.03 -21.40
CA THR A 137 0.18 15.91 -22.18
C THR A 137 1.17 16.37 -23.26
N ASP A 138 1.40 17.68 -23.40
CA ASP A 138 2.34 18.22 -24.38
C ASP A 138 3.78 17.80 -24.02
N GLY A 139 4.50 17.26 -25.01
CA GLY A 139 5.86 16.78 -24.79
C GLY A 139 5.99 15.46 -24.04
N LEU A 140 4.88 14.75 -23.77
CA LEU A 140 4.91 13.43 -23.18
C LEU A 140 4.84 12.36 -24.27
N ALA A 141 5.75 11.37 -24.20
CA ALA A 141 5.91 10.35 -25.23
C ALA A 141 5.06 9.09 -24.98
N ILE A 142 4.79 8.75 -23.69
CA ILE A 142 4.05 7.53 -23.34
C ILE A 142 3.40 7.67 -21.96
N PHE A 143 2.34 6.89 -21.76
CA PHE A 143 1.58 6.80 -20.52
C PHE A 143 1.39 5.33 -20.14
N GLY A 144 1.47 5.03 -18.84
CA GLY A 144 1.18 3.73 -18.27
C GLY A 144 0.13 3.86 -17.16
N HIS A 145 -0.85 2.95 -17.18
CA HIS A 145 -1.94 2.93 -16.20
C HIS A 145 -2.18 1.52 -15.69
#